data_aeaebc7f98a795200427e620c7a09ab1
#
_entry.id   aeaebc7f98a795200427e620c7a09ab1
#
_cell.length_a   1.000
_cell.length_b   1.000
_cell.length_c   1.000
_cell.angle_alpha   90.00
_cell.angle_beta   90.00
_cell.angle_gamma   90.00
#
_symmetry.space_group_name_H-M   'P 1'
#
loop_
_entity.id
_entity.type
_entity.pdbx_description
1 polymer ?
#
loop_
_entity_poly.entity_id
_entity_poly.type
_entity_poly.pdbx_seq_one_letter_code
_entity_poly.pdbx_strand_id
1 'polypeptide(L)'
;MKIRTKNAIATHNPVIHGGKFSAGNRDPSIVDFSSNISPIGMPASVKSILKTKLSSMKDYPDLYSTDLISGLKKYTGISESNLIVGNGAIEIIYNFCSTFLSKKQVLIPVPTFGEYESASKLANCKITFFKTMNIAENFDSFISKIPRNGCVFICNPNNPTGTILSKNQLTKIILSAKHKSSFVFIDECFIELVPKSNQSVLNLVKKYDNLFVLRSLTKSFGLAGIRIGYAAASKQIIDILKKIKIPWSVNTLAQEAGIVAIKNTSHIKKSKSIIKKEFNFLKSHIDNIPNFECYDSSTNFILIKIKQDSTKLQKKLLKHKILIRDCKNFRGLNNHFIRIAIKSHKDNLKLVKVLEKIS
;
A
#
# COMPACT_ATOMS: atom_id res chain seq x y z
N MET A 1 -29.55 17.62 -22.10
CA MET A 1 -29.77 16.30 -21.47
C MET A 1 -29.14 16.34 -20.07
N LYS A 2 -29.89 16.07 -18.98
CA LYS A 2 -29.33 16.01 -17.61
C LYS A 2 -28.83 14.59 -17.37
N ILE A 3 -27.52 14.41 -17.31
CA ILE A 3 -26.91 13.10 -17.03
C ILE A 3 -27.22 12.70 -15.57
N ARG A 4 -27.90 11.57 -15.40
CA ARG A 4 -28.17 10.98 -14.08
C ARG A 4 -27.13 9.88 -13.79
N THR A 5 -26.52 9.90 -12.61
CA THR A 5 -25.60 8.86 -12.14
C THR A 5 -25.95 8.43 -10.72
N LYS A 6 -25.36 7.32 -10.25
CA LYS A 6 -25.52 6.88 -8.85
C LYS A 6 -25.00 7.99 -7.91
N ASN A 7 -25.71 8.27 -6.81
CA ASN A 7 -25.35 9.32 -5.86
C ASN A 7 -23.93 9.16 -5.33
N ALA A 8 -23.50 7.94 -5.06
CA ALA A 8 -22.12 7.64 -4.63
C ALA A 8 -21.06 8.10 -5.65
N ILE A 9 -21.37 8.12 -6.96
CA ILE A 9 -20.47 8.60 -8.00
C ILE A 9 -20.55 10.11 -8.09
N ALA A 10 -21.77 10.69 -8.05
CA ALA A 10 -21.98 12.13 -8.16
C ALA A 10 -21.27 12.94 -7.05
N THR A 11 -21.16 12.37 -5.84
CA THR A 11 -20.55 13.01 -4.66
C THR A 11 -19.12 12.53 -4.38
N HIS A 12 -18.55 11.69 -5.25
CA HIS A 12 -17.23 11.11 -5.04
C HIS A 12 -16.12 12.11 -5.35
N ASN A 13 -15.23 12.32 -4.39
CA ASN A 13 -13.99 13.05 -4.58
C ASN A 13 -12.82 12.06 -4.61
N PRO A 14 -12.06 11.99 -5.71
CA PRO A 14 -10.88 11.11 -5.80
C PRO A 14 -9.85 11.38 -4.71
N VAL A 15 -9.17 10.34 -4.28
CA VAL A 15 -8.10 10.44 -3.28
C VAL A 15 -6.88 11.15 -3.86
N ILE A 16 -6.34 12.10 -3.11
CA ILE A 16 -5.08 12.78 -3.49
C ILE A 16 -3.90 11.90 -3.05
N HIS A 17 -3.08 11.50 -4.01
CA HIS A 17 -1.90 10.67 -3.78
C HIS A 17 -0.59 11.46 -3.76
N GLY A 18 0.48 10.82 -3.24
CA GLY A 18 1.86 11.28 -3.43
C GLY A 18 2.37 10.95 -4.84
N GLY A 19 3.58 11.41 -5.13
CA GLY A 19 4.26 11.22 -6.41
C GLY A 19 4.45 12.53 -7.16
N LYS A 20 5.57 12.64 -7.90
CA LYS A 20 5.91 13.86 -8.64
C LYS A 20 4.79 14.33 -9.56
N PHE A 21 4.26 13.42 -10.37
CA PHE A 21 3.20 13.75 -11.33
C PHE A 21 1.88 14.13 -10.65
N SER A 22 1.52 13.47 -9.54
CA SER A 22 0.34 13.82 -8.75
C SER A 22 0.46 15.21 -8.10
N ALA A 23 1.68 15.65 -7.84
CA ALA A 23 1.98 17.00 -7.36
C ALA A 23 2.21 18.02 -8.49
N GLY A 24 1.91 17.67 -9.75
CA GLY A 24 2.09 18.54 -10.91
C GLY A 24 3.55 18.78 -11.33
N ASN A 25 4.50 17.99 -10.81
CA ASN A 25 5.92 18.19 -11.04
C ASN A 25 6.48 17.20 -12.06
N ARG A 26 7.08 17.70 -13.13
CA ARG A 26 7.77 16.91 -14.16
C ARG A 26 9.28 17.01 -14.12
N ASP A 27 9.85 17.86 -13.25
CA ASP A 27 11.29 18.05 -13.10
C ASP A 27 11.96 16.75 -12.62
N PRO A 28 12.87 16.15 -13.42
CA PRO A 28 13.56 14.92 -13.07
C PRO A 28 14.53 15.09 -11.88
N SER A 29 15.00 16.30 -11.60
CA SER A 29 15.94 16.61 -10.51
C SER A 29 15.29 16.55 -9.12
N ILE A 30 13.95 16.50 -9.03
CA ILE A 30 13.25 16.41 -7.76
C ILE A 30 13.43 15.02 -7.15
N VAL A 31 13.92 14.99 -5.91
CA VAL A 31 13.96 13.79 -5.09
C VAL A 31 12.58 13.59 -4.45
N ASP A 32 11.89 12.53 -4.84
CA ASP A 32 10.52 12.25 -4.41
C ASP A 32 10.48 11.39 -3.14
N PHE A 33 10.33 12.02 -1.98
CA PHE A 33 10.07 11.38 -0.69
C PHE A 33 8.58 11.13 -0.43
N SER A 34 7.68 11.56 -1.31
CA SER A 34 6.23 11.38 -1.14
C SER A 34 5.76 9.98 -1.52
N SER A 35 6.55 9.24 -2.32
CA SER A 35 6.26 7.89 -2.82
C SER A 35 7.08 6.84 -2.08
N ASN A 36 6.41 5.91 -1.41
CA ASN A 36 7.02 4.86 -0.58
C ASN A 36 7.52 3.68 -1.44
N ILE A 37 8.53 3.88 -2.24
CA ILE A 37 9.15 2.87 -3.11
C ILE A 37 10.46 2.41 -2.48
N SER A 38 10.84 1.14 -2.71
CA SER A 38 12.13 0.59 -2.26
C SER A 38 13.29 1.57 -2.50
N PRO A 39 14.17 1.80 -1.50
CA PRO A 39 15.28 2.75 -1.61
C PRO A 39 16.30 2.42 -2.70
N ILE A 40 16.36 1.18 -3.15
CA ILE A 40 17.26 0.72 -4.22
C ILE A 40 16.58 0.67 -5.60
N GLY A 41 15.31 1.06 -5.68
CA GLY A 41 14.56 1.14 -6.95
C GLY A 41 14.31 -0.21 -7.60
N MET A 42 14.28 -0.24 -8.93
CA MET A 42 13.99 -1.44 -9.75
C MET A 42 15.23 -2.32 -9.91
N PRO A 43 15.14 -3.66 -9.74
CA PRO A 43 16.24 -4.59 -9.99
C PRO A 43 16.76 -4.51 -11.42
N ALA A 44 18.08 -4.67 -11.60
CA ALA A 44 18.72 -4.66 -12.93
C ALA A 44 18.15 -5.74 -13.86
N SER A 45 17.87 -6.95 -13.35
CA SER A 45 17.25 -8.04 -14.10
C SER A 45 15.86 -7.67 -14.63
N VAL A 46 15.07 -6.91 -13.86
CA VAL A 46 13.77 -6.43 -14.33
C VAL A 46 13.94 -5.36 -15.41
N LYS A 47 14.91 -4.45 -15.28
CA LYS A 47 15.21 -3.48 -16.35
C LYS A 47 15.61 -4.18 -17.64
N SER A 48 16.40 -5.25 -17.54
CA SER A 48 16.84 -6.06 -18.70
C SER A 48 15.65 -6.73 -19.40
N ILE A 49 14.80 -7.46 -18.66
CA ILE A 49 13.66 -8.15 -19.28
C ILE A 49 12.67 -7.18 -19.94
N LEU A 50 12.44 -6.01 -19.33
CA LEU A 50 11.59 -4.99 -19.92
C LEU A 50 12.10 -4.50 -21.28
N LYS A 51 13.43 -4.32 -21.44
CA LYS A 51 14.03 -3.93 -22.71
C LYS A 51 13.85 -5.03 -23.79
N THR A 52 14.08 -6.29 -23.44
CA THR A 52 13.99 -7.40 -24.39
C THR A 52 12.55 -7.73 -24.79
N LYS A 53 11.58 -7.43 -23.91
CA LYS A 53 10.16 -7.74 -24.14
C LYS A 53 9.35 -6.59 -24.77
N LEU A 54 9.97 -5.48 -25.13
CA LEU A 54 9.27 -4.37 -25.80
C LEU A 54 8.60 -4.81 -27.12
N SER A 55 9.27 -5.66 -27.91
CA SER A 55 8.72 -6.16 -29.18
C SER A 55 7.49 -7.04 -29.02
N SER A 56 7.29 -7.67 -27.85
CA SER A 56 6.11 -8.52 -27.59
C SER A 56 4.85 -7.70 -27.26
N MET A 57 4.96 -6.37 -27.15
CA MET A 57 3.79 -5.50 -26.90
C MET A 57 2.82 -5.41 -28.07
N LYS A 58 3.18 -5.88 -29.26
CA LYS A 58 2.27 -5.98 -30.41
C LYS A 58 1.16 -7.00 -30.19
N ASP A 59 1.35 -7.96 -29.29
CA ASP A 59 0.41 -9.01 -28.99
C ASP A 59 -0.34 -8.74 -27.68
N TYR A 60 -1.59 -9.22 -27.59
CA TYR A 60 -2.32 -9.18 -26.32
C TYR A 60 -1.59 -9.95 -25.23
N PRO A 61 -1.61 -9.48 -23.95
CA PRO A 61 -1.03 -10.23 -22.86
C PRO A 61 -1.80 -11.53 -22.59
N ASP A 62 -1.14 -12.49 -21.90
CA ASP A 62 -1.85 -13.65 -21.39
C ASP A 62 -2.99 -13.20 -20.47
N LEU A 63 -4.21 -13.54 -20.87
CA LEU A 63 -5.45 -13.17 -20.19
C LEU A 63 -5.48 -13.63 -18.72
N TYR A 64 -4.93 -14.81 -18.48
CA TYR A 64 -4.93 -15.44 -17.14
C TYR A 64 -3.66 -15.17 -16.35
N SER A 65 -2.64 -14.54 -16.97
CA SER A 65 -1.31 -14.31 -16.38
C SER A 65 -0.71 -15.61 -15.82
N THR A 66 -0.80 -16.69 -16.56
CA THR A 66 -0.53 -18.07 -16.16
C THR A 66 0.87 -18.24 -15.56
N ASP A 67 1.90 -17.77 -16.28
CA ASP A 67 3.30 -17.88 -15.84
C ASP A 67 3.56 -17.04 -14.57
N LEU A 68 2.95 -15.86 -14.47
CA LEU A 68 3.07 -15.03 -13.29
C LEU A 68 2.39 -15.69 -12.07
N ILE A 69 1.19 -16.26 -12.24
CA ILE A 69 0.48 -16.99 -11.17
C ILE A 69 1.30 -18.21 -10.73
N SER A 70 1.87 -18.96 -11.67
CA SER A 70 2.75 -20.10 -11.35
C SER A 70 4.02 -19.66 -10.61
N GLY A 71 4.62 -18.53 -11.02
CA GLY A 71 5.71 -17.91 -10.31
C GLY A 71 5.33 -17.49 -8.89
N LEU A 72 4.16 -16.87 -8.71
CA LEU A 72 3.64 -16.45 -7.41
C LEU A 72 3.35 -17.65 -6.49
N LYS A 73 2.87 -18.78 -7.01
CA LYS A 73 2.73 -20.03 -6.24
C LYS A 73 4.07 -20.47 -5.65
N LYS A 74 5.13 -20.47 -6.46
CA LYS A 74 6.50 -20.82 -6.01
C LYS A 74 7.02 -19.81 -4.97
N TYR A 75 6.76 -18.52 -5.18
CA TYR A 75 7.21 -17.43 -4.33
C TYR A 75 6.49 -17.39 -2.98
N THR A 76 5.19 -17.65 -2.96
CA THR A 76 4.33 -17.50 -1.77
C THR A 76 4.00 -18.81 -1.06
N GLY A 77 4.10 -19.94 -1.75
CA GLY A 77 3.58 -21.23 -1.28
C GLY A 77 2.05 -21.33 -1.28
N ILE A 78 1.36 -20.39 -1.94
CA ILE A 78 -0.10 -20.38 -2.08
C ILE A 78 -0.49 -21.03 -3.41
N SER A 79 -1.54 -21.88 -3.41
CA SER A 79 -2.05 -22.53 -4.63
C SER A 79 -2.51 -21.49 -5.66
N GLU A 80 -2.34 -21.80 -6.94
CA GLU A 80 -2.77 -20.96 -8.06
C GLU A 80 -4.27 -20.65 -8.02
N SER A 81 -5.08 -21.61 -7.55
CA SER A 81 -6.52 -21.43 -7.34
C SER A 81 -6.88 -20.40 -6.27
N ASN A 82 -5.93 -20.06 -5.41
CA ASN A 82 -6.08 -19.09 -4.33
C ASN A 82 -5.44 -17.74 -4.64
N LEU A 83 -4.95 -17.52 -5.86
CA LEU A 83 -4.24 -16.33 -6.29
C LEU A 83 -4.97 -15.60 -7.41
N ILE A 84 -4.90 -14.28 -7.38
CA ILE A 84 -5.33 -13.39 -8.47
C ILE A 84 -4.34 -12.24 -8.61
N VAL A 85 -4.08 -11.83 -9.86
CA VAL A 85 -3.26 -10.64 -10.17
C VAL A 85 -4.12 -9.51 -10.71
N GLY A 86 -3.67 -8.27 -10.54
CA GLY A 86 -4.38 -7.08 -11.01
C GLY A 86 -3.41 -5.99 -11.48
N ASN A 87 -3.94 -5.00 -12.17
CA ASN A 87 -3.26 -3.79 -12.63
C ASN A 87 -2.92 -2.86 -11.44
N GLY A 88 -1.92 -3.32 -10.66
CA GLY A 88 -1.63 -2.82 -9.32
C GLY A 88 -2.64 -3.32 -8.27
N ALA A 89 -2.27 -3.16 -7.01
CA ALA A 89 -3.13 -3.53 -5.88
C ALA A 89 -4.47 -2.77 -5.87
N ILE A 90 -4.51 -1.58 -6.47
CA ILE A 90 -5.68 -0.70 -6.49
C ILE A 90 -6.85 -1.33 -7.24
N GLU A 91 -6.64 -1.93 -8.41
CA GLU A 91 -7.70 -2.63 -9.16
C GLU A 91 -8.35 -3.72 -8.29
N ILE A 92 -7.55 -4.46 -7.54
CA ILE A 92 -8.03 -5.54 -6.68
C ILE A 92 -8.87 -5.00 -5.52
N ILE A 93 -8.50 -3.85 -4.91
CA ILE A 93 -9.29 -3.20 -3.86
C ILE A 93 -10.69 -2.85 -4.39
N TYR A 94 -10.76 -2.19 -5.55
CA TYR A 94 -12.03 -1.77 -6.14
C TYR A 94 -12.89 -2.97 -6.56
N ASN A 95 -12.29 -3.97 -7.18
CA ASN A 95 -12.99 -5.21 -7.55
C ASN A 95 -13.53 -5.94 -6.31
N PHE A 96 -12.75 -6.05 -5.23
CA PHE A 96 -13.21 -6.65 -3.98
C PHE A 96 -14.41 -5.89 -3.39
N CYS A 97 -14.30 -4.56 -3.29
CA CYS A 97 -15.37 -3.74 -2.72
C CYS A 97 -16.67 -3.82 -3.55
N SER A 98 -16.57 -3.68 -4.86
CA SER A 98 -17.75 -3.72 -5.74
C SER A 98 -18.43 -5.08 -5.74
N THR A 99 -17.66 -6.15 -5.60
CA THR A 99 -18.18 -7.54 -5.65
C THR A 99 -18.77 -7.97 -4.33
N PHE A 100 -18.08 -7.74 -3.23
CA PHE A 100 -18.43 -8.37 -1.95
C PHE A 100 -19.04 -7.43 -0.93
N LEU A 101 -18.89 -6.11 -1.09
CA LEU A 101 -19.23 -5.16 -0.03
C LEU A 101 -20.41 -4.24 -0.35
N SER A 102 -21.06 -4.39 -1.51
CA SER A 102 -22.20 -3.54 -1.88
C SER A 102 -23.22 -3.45 -0.74
N LYS A 103 -23.50 -2.21 -0.28
CA LYS A 103 -24.43 -1.86 0.80
C LYS A 103 -24.08 -2.45 2.18
N LYS A 104 -22.93 -3.12 2.35
CA LYS A 104 -22.52 -3.70 3.63
C LYS A 104 -21.92 -2.67 4.59
N GLN A 105 -21.80 -3.04 5.86
CA GLN A 105 -21.07 -2.26 6.85
C GLN A 105 -19.56 -2.54 6.75
N VAL A 106 -18.77 -1.48 6.84
CA VAL A 106 -17.30 -1.56 6.73
C VAL A 106 -16.66 -0.79 7.87
N LEU A 107 -15.71 -1.41 8.55
CA LEU A 107 -14.88 -0.80 9.57
C LEU A 107 -13.51 -0.43 8.98
N ILE A 108 -13.14 0.83 9.07
CA ILE A 108 -11.84 1.33 8.59
C ILE A 108 -11.13 2.05 9.73
N PRO A 109 -9.99 1.55 10.24
CA PRO A 109 -9.15 2.31 11.17
C PRO A 109 -8.54 3.52 10.44
N VAL A 110 -8.49 4.67 11.11
CA VAL A 110 -7.94 5.90 10.53
C VAL A 110 -6.98 6.56 11.53
N PRO A 111 -5.85 7.13 11.05
CA PRO A 111 -5.48 7.32 9.65
C PRO A 111 -5.01 6.04 8.95
N THR A 112 -5.40 5.87 7.68
CA THR A 112 -4.93 4.76 6.82
C THR A 112 -4.99 5.16 5.34
N PHE A 113 -4.72 4.22 4.44
CA PHE A 113 -4.74 4.45 3.00
C PHE A 113 -6.15 4.78 2.50
N GLY A 114 -6.31 5.95 1.90
CA GLY A 114 -7.62 6.54 1.57
C GLY A 114 -8.47 5.75 0.57
N GLU A 115 -7.85 4.85 -0.20
CA GLU A 115 -8.58 4.08 -1.22
C GLU A 115 -9.53 3.03 -0.64
N TYR A 116 -9.35 2.61 0.62
CA TYR A 116 -10.37 1.75 1.27
C TYR A 116 -11.68 2.51 1.47
N GLU A 117 -11.60 3.77 1.91
CA GLU A 117 -12.77 4.64 2.03
C GLU A 117 -13.38 4.91 0.64
N SER A 118 -12.54 5.26 -0.34
CA SER A 118 -12.95 5.58 -1.70
C SER A 118 -13.71 4.42 -2.36
N ALA A 119 -13.11 3.24 -2.39
CA ALA A 119 -13.71 2.04 -2.97
C ALA A 119 -14.99 1.61 -2.23
N SER A 120 -15.00 1.71 -0.89
CA SER A 120 -16.17 1.41 -0.08
C SER A 120 -17.34 2.37 -0.35
N LYS A 121 -17.07 3.66 -0.52
CA LYS A 121 -18.09 4.66 -0.90
C LYS A 121 -18.70 4.35 -2.26
N LEU A 122 -17.88 4.03 -3.26
CA LEU A 122 -18.37 3.69 -4.60
C LEU A 122 -19.18 2.37 -4.60
N ALA A 123 -18.92 1.48 -3.65
CA ALA A 123 -19.72 0.28 -3.42
C ALA A 123 -20.99 0.54 -2.55
N ASN A 124 -21.31 1.81 -2.21
CA ASN A 124 -22.42 2.19 -1.33
C ASN A 124 -22.36 1.55 0.08
N CYS A 125 -21.17 1.34 0.62
CA CYS A 125 -20.99 0.79 1.97
C CYS A 125 -21.41 1.80 3.05
N LYS A 126 -21.87 1.30 4.20
CA LYS A 126 -21.99 2.06 5.44
C LYS A 126 -20.64 2.00 6.18
N ILE A 127 -19.88 3.11 6.17
CA ILE A 127 -18.52 3.13 6.70
C ILE A 127 -18.53 3.62 8.15
N THR A 128 -17.92 2.84 9.04
CA THR A 128 -17.56 3.24 10.39
C THR A 128 -16.06 3.46 10.48
N PHE A 129 -15.63 4.62 10.96
CA PHE A 129 -14.22 4.93 11.17
C PHE A 129 -13.83 4.69 12.62
N PHE A 130 -12.71 4.01 12.82
CA PHE A 130 -12.10 3.82 14.13
C PHE A 130 -10.83 4.68 14.21
N LYS A 131 -10.87 5.76 14.97
CA LYS A 131 -9.76 6.71 15.07
C LYS A 131 -8.71 6.20 16.05
N THR A 132 -7.53 5.84 15.54
CA THR A 132 -6.35 5.43 16.33
C THR A 132 -5.08 5.54 15.51
N MET A 133 -3.98 5.94 16.13
CA MET A 133 -2.65 5.92 15.49
C MET A 133 -2.07 4.51 15.45
N ASN A 134 -2.46 3.67 16.40
CA ASN A 134 -2.03 2.28 16.51
C ASN A 134 -3.18 1.40 17.04
N ILE A 135 -3.62 0.44 16.24
CA ILE A 135 -4.69 -0.48 16.63
C ILE A 135 -4.31 -1.32 17.86
N ALA A 136 -3.01 -1.65 18.02
CA ALA A 136 -2.56 -2.49 19.13
C ALA A 136 -2.83 -1.87 20.51
N GLU A 137 -2.83 -0.53 20.61
CA GLU A 137 -3.10 0.21 21.85
C GLU A 137 -4.59 0.22 22.26
N ASN A 138 -5.48 0.03 21.28
CA ASN A 138 -6.94 0.05 21.48
C ASN A 138 -7.58 -1.26 20.97
N PHE A 139 -6.87 -2.39 21.13
CA PHE A 139 -7.14 -3.63 20.42
C PHE A 139 -8.54 -4.20 20.69
N ASP A 140 -8.94 -4.32 21.96
CA ASP A 140 -10.23 -4.91 22.34
C ASP A 140 -11.40 -4.02 21.92
N SER A 141 -11.25 -2.71 22.08
CA SER A 141 -12.21 -1.72 21.57
C SER A 141 -12.35 -1.81 20.05
N PHE A 142 -11.25 -2.01 19.32
CA PHE A 142 -11.28 -2.19 17.87
C PHE A 142 -12.03 -3.48 17.48
N ILE A 143 -11.72 -4.61 18.10
CA ILE A 143 -12.37 -5.89 17.82
C ILE A 143 -13.89 -5.83 18.08
N SER A 144 -14.31 -5.15 19.14
CA SER A 144 -15.74 -5.00 19.47
C SER A 144 -16.54 -4.31 18.36
N LYS A 145 -15.89 -3.38 17.61
CA LYS A 145 -16.49 -2.59 16.52
C LYS A 145 -16.56 -3.33 15.17
N ILE A 146 -15.96 -4.53 15.05
CA ILE A 146 -16.07 -5.31 13.80
C ILE A 146 -17.56 -5.57 13.51
N PRO A 147 -18.05 -5.19 12.31
CA PRO A 147 -19.46 -5.31 11.98
C PRO A 147 -19.90 -6.79 11.83
N ARG A 148 -21.19 -7.05 11.86
CA ARG A 148 -21.77 -8.32 11.40
C ARG A 148 -22.05 -8.28 9.90
N ASN A 149 -21.81 -9.38 9.18
CA ASN A 149 -22.03 -9.52 7.72
C ASN A 149 -21.37 -8.40 6.88
N GLY A 150 -20.22 -7.90 7.34
CA GLY A 150 -19.53 -6.76 6.74
C GLY A 150 -18.08 -7.04 6.39
N CYS A 151 -17.24 -6.01 6.58
CA CYS A 151 -15.79 -6.11 6.35
C CYS A 151 -15.02 -5.21 7.31
N VAL A 152 -13.82 -5.64 7.68
CA VAL A 152 -12.82 -4.79 8.32
C VAL A 152 -11.59 -4.68 7.42
N PHE A 153 -11.12 -3.46 7.17
CA PHE A 153 -9.86 -3.19 6.46
C PHE A 153 -8.71 -3.02 7.45
N ILE A 154 -7.59 -3.68 7.17
CA ILE A 154 -6.33 -3.55 7.93
C ILE A 154 -5.20 -3.35 6.95
N CYS A 155 -4.46 -2.24 7.06
CA CYS A 155 -3.20 -2.03 6.36
C CYS A 155 -2.06 -2.46 7.28
N ASN A 156 -1.24 -3.42 6.88
CA ASN A 156 -0.22 -4.01 7.75
C ASN A 156 1.10 -4.30 7.02
N PRO A 157 2.13 -3.43 7.15
CA PRO A 157 2.20 -2.19 7.93
C PRO A 157 1.26 -1.09 7.48
N ASN A 158 0.77 -0.28 8.43
CA ASN A 158 -0.19 0.77 8.15
C ASN A 158 0.46 1.98 7.47
N ASN A 159 -0.16 2.50 6.45
CA ASN A 159 0.18 3.75 5.79
C ASN A 159 -0.88 4.81 6.16
N PRO A 160 -0.53 5.92 6.90
CA PRO A 160 0.80 6.53 6.95
C PRO A 160 1.61 6.27 8.23
N THR A 161 1.09 5.56 9.24
CA THR A 161 1.70 5.51 10.58
C THR A 161 2.96 4.63 10.67
N GLY A 162 3.11 3.64 9.77
CA GLY A 162 4.21 2.67 9.83
C GLY A 162 4.03 1.59 10.89
N THR A 163 2.95 1.60 11.66
CA THR A 163 2.65 0.60 12.70
C THR A 163 2.36 -0.77 12.10
N ILE A 164 2.67 -1.83 12.84
CA ILE A 164 2.45 -3.21 12.41
C ILE A 164 1.78 -4.01 13.54
N LEU A 165 0.75 -4.75 13.20
CA LEU A 165 0.13 -5.74 14.08
C LEU A 165 0.88 -7.06 13.98
N SER A 166 1.00 -7.76 15.11
CA SER A 166 1.54 -9.11 15.15
C SER A 166 0.60 -10.10 14.46
N LYS A 167 1.16 -11.22 14.00
CA LYS A 167 0.38 -12.32 13.42
C LYS A 167 -0.69 -12.83 14.38
N ASN A 168 -0.41 -12.86 15.69
CA ASN A 168 -1.37 -13.25 16.72
C ASN A 168 -2.55 -12.27 16.81
N GLN A 169 -2.28 -10.95 16.80
CA GLN A 169 -3.33 -9.93 16.78
C GLN A 169 -4.19 -10.03 15.53
N LEU A 170 -3.56 -10.17 14.35
CA LEU A 170 -4.28 -10.36 13.09
C LEU A 170 -5.14 -11.63 13.11
N THR A 171 -4.63 -12.73 13.69
CA THR A 171 -5.41 -13.97 13.83
C THR A 171 -6.63 -13.78 14.73
N LYS A 172 -6.51 -13.05 15.84
CA LYS A 172 -7.66 -12.70 16.71
C LYS A 172 -8.71 -11.88 15.96
N ILE A 173 -8.28 -10.90 15.14
CA ILE A 173 -9.19 -10.11 14.28
C ILE A 173 -9.91 -11.03 13.29
N ILE A 174 -9.18 -11.94 12.61
CA ILE A 174 -9.76 -12.88 11.63
C ILE A 174 -10.83 -13.77 12.28
N LEU A 175 -10.54 -14.33 13.45
CA LEU A 175 -11.47 -15.17 14.18
C LEU A 175 -12.69 -14.39 14.66
N SER A 176 -12.51 -13.22 15.25
CA SER A 176 -13.63 -12.36 15.68
C SER A 176 -14.53 -11.97 14.50
N ALA A 177 -13.95 -11.62 13.36
CA ALA A 177 -14.69 -11.32 12.15
C ALA A 177 -15.43 -12.55 11.60
N LYS A 178 -14.82 -13.75 11.67
CA LYS A 178 -15.44 -15.01 11.25
C LYS A 178 -16.70 -15.30 12.07
N HIS A 179 -16.64 -15.15 13.39
CA HIS A 179 -17.82 -15.29 14.28
C HIS A 179 -18.93 -14.29 13.97
N LYS A 180 -18.61 -13.18 13.31
CA LYS A 180 -19.56 -12.15 12.88
C LYS A 180 -19.93 -12.27 11.38
N SER A 181 -19.55 -13.35 10.70
CA SER A 181 -19.74 -13.55 9.26
C SER A 181 -19.19 -12.41 8.41
N SER A 182 -18.08 -11.81 8.83
CA SER A 182 -17.45 -10.65 8.19
C SER A 182 -16.12 -10.97 7.55
N PHE A 183 -15.84 -10.30 6.43
CA PHE A 183 -14.54 -10.36 5.78
C PHE A 183 -13.48 -9.59 6.57
N VAL A 184 -12.23 -10.05 6.47
CA VAL A 184 -11.05 -9.31 6.86
C VAL A 184 -10.21 -9.08 5.61
N PHE A 185 -10.09 -7.83 5.20
CA PHE A 185 -9.22 -7.41 4.12
C PHE A 185 -7.91 -6.90 4.71
N ILE A 186 -6.81 -7.62 4.50
CA ILE A 186 -5.49 -7.24 5.00
C ILE A 186 -4.61 -6.83 3.83
N ASP A 187 -4.18 -5.56 3.85
CA ASP A 187 -3.25 -5.02 2.86
C ASP A 187 -1.81 -5.16 3.39
N GLU A 188 -1.08 -6.10 2.80
CA GLU A 188 0.32 -6.38 3.08
C GLU A 188 1.27 -5.79 2.02
N CYS A 189 0.89 -4.71 1.32
CA CYS A 189 1.72 -4.13 0.26
C CYS A 189 3.12 -3.67 0.70
N PHE A 190 3.33 -3.47 2.00
CA PHE A 190 4.63 -3.07 2.57
C PHE A 190 5.33 -4.17 3.36
N ILE A 191 4.70 -5.33 3.57
CA ILE A 191 5.20 -6.37 4.50
C ILE A 191 6.59 -6.89 4.11
N GLU A 192 6.91 -6.97 2.83
CA GLU A 192 8.20 -7.42 2.33
C GLU A 192 9.34 -6.43 2.62
N LEU A 193 9.04 -5.18 2.94
CA LEU A 193 10.00 -4.14 3.29
C LEU A 193 10.22 -4.00 4.80
N VAL A 194 9.53 -4.79 5.62
CA VAL A 194 9.72 -4.82 7.07
C VAL A 194 11.02 -5.57 7.40
N PRO A 195 12.01 -4.93 8.06
CA PRO A 195 13.31 -5.53 8.32
C PRO A 195 13.25 -6.83 9.13
N LYS A 196 12.42 -6.88 10.17
CA LYS A 196 12.19 -8.07 11.00
C LYS A 196 10.74 -8.50 10.85
N SER A 197 10.42 -9.40 9.91
CA SER A 197 9.03 -9.79 9.69
C SER A 197 8.83 -11.29 9.46
N ASN A 198 8.07 -11.89 10.38
CA ASN A 198 7.28 -13.09 10.18
C ASN A 198 5.77 -12.79 10.42
N GLN A 199 5.35 -11.50 10.34
CA GLN A 199 4.01 -11.05 10.71
C GLN A 199 2.98 -11.20 9.58
N SER A 200 3.39 -11.71 8.42
CA SER A 200 2.46 -11.99 7.32
C SER A 200 1.44 -13.06 7.69
N VAL A 201 0.20 -12.80 7.31
CA VAL A 201 -0.90 -13.77 7.43
C VAL A 201 -1.28 -14.43 6.09
N LEU A 202 -0.47 -14.23 5.05
CA LEU A 202 -0.75 -14.75 3.72
C LEU A 202 -1.08 -16.25 3.72
N ASN A 203 -0.33 -17.06 4.46
CA ASN A 203 -0.57 -18.50 4.55
C ASN A 203 -1.87 -18.87 5.27
N LEU A 204 -2.47 -17.97 6.02
CA LEU A 204 -3.72 -18.21 6.74
C LEU A 204 -4.95 -18.25 5.83
N VAL A 205 -4.83 -17.80 4.57
CA VAL A 205 -5.91 -17.91 3.57
C VAL A 205 -6.30 -19.37 3.28
N LYS A 206 -5.40 -20.32 3.59
CA LYS A 206 -5.68 -21.76 3.49
C LYS A 206 -6.63 -22.26 4.60
N LYS A 207 -6.70 -21.52 5.72
CA LYS A 207 -7.46 -21.90 6.93
C LYS A 207 -8.73 -21.08 7.12
N TYR A 208 -8.72 -19.81 6.69
CA TYR A 208 -9.78 -18.85 6.94
C TYR A 208 -10.40 -18.36 5.64
N ASP A 209 -11.63 -18.76 5.40
CA ASP A 209 -12.43 -18.45 4.20
C ASP A 209 -12.88 -16.99 4.12
N ASN A 210 -12.91 -16.30 5.26
CA ASN A 210 -13.24 -14.88 5.37
C ASN A 210 -12.02 -13.94 5.23
N LEU A 211 -10.80 -14.48 5.00
CA LEU A 211 -9.57 -13.71 4.89
C LEU A 211 -9.24 -13.40 3.43
N PHE A 212 -8.96 -12.13 3.15
CA PHE A 212 -8.42 -11.63 1.89
C PHE A 212 -7.11 -10.89 2.15
N VAL A 213 -6.01 -11.30 1.51
CA VAL A 213 -4.70 -10.67 1.69
C VAL A 213 -4.22 -10.08 0.38
N LEU A 214 -4.01 -8.76 0.38
CA LEU A 214 -3.52 -8.00 -0.76
C LEU A 214 -2.00 -7.81 -0.67
N ARG A 215 -1.32 -7.90 -1.80
CA ARG A 215 0.13 -7.67 -1.96
C ARG A 215 0.42 -6.82 -3.19
N SER A 216 1.59 -6.18 -3.21
CA SER A 216 2.02 -5.37 -4.34
C SER A 216 3.51 -5.53 -4.61
N LEU A 217 3.89 -5.77 -5.85
CA LEU A 217 5.29 -5.74 -6.28
C LEU A 217 5.79 -4.30 -6.52
N THR A 218 4.87 -3.33 -6.55
CA THR A 218 5.14 -1.90 -6.75
C THR A 218 6.16 -1.35 -5.75
N LYS A 219 5.99 -1.70 -4.47
CA LYS A 219 6.76 -1.11 -3.37
C LYS A 219 8.08 -1.83 -3.17
N SER A 220 8.02 -3.14 -3.08
CA SER A 220 9.16 -4.01 -2.78
C SER A 220 10.21 -4.03 -3.88
N PHE A 221 9.78 -3.97 -5.14
CA PHE A 221 10.66 -4.07 -6.31
C PHE A 221 10.75 -2.78 -7.13
N GLY A 222 10.23 -1.66 -6.66
CA GLY A 222 10.34 -0.38 -7.37
C GLY A 222 9.56 -0.33 -8.69
N LEU A 223 8.43 -1.06 -8.81
CA LEU A 223 7.66 -1.23 -10.05
C LEU A 223 6.44 -0.30 -10.13
N ALA A 224 6.57 0.95 -9.65
CA ALA A 224 5.41 1.85 -9.54
C ALA A 224 4.71 2.13 -10.89
N GLY A 225 5.47 2.37 -11.94
CA GLY A 225 4.94 2.63 -13.29
C GLY A 225 4.48 1.37 -14.05
N ILE A 226 4.90 0.19 -13.60
CA ILE A 226 4.59 -1.10 -14.25
C ILE A 226 3.17 -1.56 -13.92
N ARG A 227 2.64 -1.20 -12.75
CA ARG A 227 1.28 -1.53 -12.31
C ARG A 227 1.03 -3.02 -12.13
N ILE A 228 1.60 -3.61 -11.07
CA ILE A 228 1.41 -5.03 -10.75
C ILE A 228 1.18 -5.25 -9.26
N GLY A 229 0.11 -5.96 -8.93
CA GLY A 229 -0.24 -6.42 -7.61
C GLY A 229 -0.92 -7.78 -7.66
N TYR A 230 -1.04 -8.44 -6.53
CA TYR A 230 -1.74 -9.71 -6.41
C TYR A 230 -2.45 -9.83 -5.07
N ALA A 231 -3.41 -10.74 -5.02
CA ALA A 231 -4.07 -11.09 -3.77
C ALA A 231 -4.19 -12.60 -3.61
N ALA A 232 -4.35 -13.00 -2.36
CA ALA A 232 -4.64 -14.37 -1.98
C ALA A 232 -5.90 -14.43 -1.10
N ALA A 233 -6.75 -15.42 -1.36
CA ALA A 233 -7.96 -15.70 -0.59
C ALA A 233 -8.40 -17.16 -0.77
N SER A 234 -9.55 -17.54 -0.20
CA SER A 234 -10.16 -18.84 -0.50
C SER A 234 -10.45 -18.97 -2.00
N LYS A 235 -10.43 -20.22 -2.51
CA LYS A 235 -10.72 -20.51 -3.93
C LYS A 235 -12.05 -19.90 -4.37
N GLN A 236 -13.08 -19.97 -3.53
CA GLN A 236 -14.40 -19.42 -3.83
C GLN A 236 -14.36 -17.90 -4.09
N ILE A 237 -13.64 -17.13 -3.26
CA ILE A 237 -13.47 -15.69 -3.43
C ILE A 237 -12.72 -15.40 -4.73
N ILE A 238 -11.64 -16.14 -5.00
CA ILE A 238 -10.82 -15.95 -6.20
C ILE A 238 -11.60 -16.29 -7.48
N ASP A 239 -12.37 -17.37 -7.49
CA ASP A 239 -13.18 -17.75 -8.65
C ASP A 239 -14.25 -16.69 -8.97
N ILE A 240 -14.86 -16.07 -7.96
CA ILE A 240 -15.80 -14.96 -8.15
C ILE A 240 -15.09 -13.73 -8.72
N LEU A 241 -13.93 -13.36 -8.17
CA LEU A 241 -13.16 -12.20 -8.68
C LEU A 241 -12.65 -12.41 -10.11
N LYS A 242 -12.31 -13.64 -10.51
CA LYS A 242 -11.93 -13.95 -11.89
C LYS A 242 -13.05 -13.67 -12.89
N LYS A 243 -14.32 -13.84 -12.48
CA LYS A 243 -15.49 -13.59 -13.36
C LYS A 243 -15.69 -12.11 -13.68
N ILE A 244 -15.27 -11.20 -12.78
CA ILE A 244 -15.45 -9.74 -12.94
C ILE A 244 -14.16 -9.02 -13.34
N LYS A 245 -13.05 -9.73 -13.37
CA LYS A 245 -11.76 -9.14 -13.77
C LYS A 245 -11.84 -8.65 -15.22
N ILE A 246 -11.43 -7.40 -15.44
CA ILE A 246 -11.35 -6.83 -16.78
C ILE A 246 -10.34 -7.62 -17.60
N PRO A 247 -10.71 -8.13 -18.79
CA PRO A 247 -9.78 -8.84 -19.69
C PRO A 247 -8.53 -8.01 -19.95
N TRP A 248 -7.37 -8.65 -19.97
CA TRP A 248 -6.06 -8.05 -20.29
C TRP A 248 -5.66 -6.85 -19.41
N SER A 249 -6.27 -6.67 -18.25
CA SER A 249 -5.96 -5.53 -17.36
C SER A 249 -4.48 -5.51 -16.89
N VAL A 250 -3.82 -6.67 -16.84
CA VAL A 250 -2.39 -6.77 -16.52
C VAL A 250 -1.60 -6.90 -17.82
N ASN A 251 -0.90 -5.84 -18.22
CA ASN A 251 -0.16 -5.75 -19.46
C ASN A 251 1.04 -6.72 -19.51
N THR A 252 1.53 -7.03 -20.72
CA THR A 252 2.64 -7.96 -20.97
C THR A 252 3.90 -7.60 -20.16
N LEU A 253 4.33 -6.34 -20.17
CA LEU A 253 5.53 -5.92 -19.45
C LEU A 253 5.35 -6.06 -17.92
N ALA A 254 4.13 -5.88 -17.41
CA ALA A 254 3.86 -6.08 -15.98
C ALA A 254 3.96 -7.55 -15.59
N GLN A 255 3.48 -8.46 -16.43
CA GLN A 255 3.58 -9.90 -16.19
C GLN A 255 5.05 -10.34 -16.20
N GLU A 256 5.82 -9.97 -17.22
CA GLU A 256 7.25 -10.30 -17.36
C GLU A 256 8.09 -9.69 -16.22
N ALA A 257 7.87 -8.41 -15.90
CA ALA A 257 8.53 -7.76 -14.78
C ALA A 257 8.23 -8.47 -13.45
N GLY A 258 6.99 -8.87 -13.23
CA GLY A 258 6.56 -9.59 -12.04
C GLY A 258 7.27 -10.93 -11.89
N ILE A 259 7.32 -11.74 -12.96
CA ILE A 259 7.99 -13.05 -12.98
C ILE A 259 9.48 -12.93 -12.61
N VAL A 260 10.16 -11.93 -13.16
CA VAL A 260 11.59 -11.72 -12.88
C VAL A 260 11.81 -11.13 -11.49
N ALA A 261 10.96 -10.20 -11.06
CA ALA A 261 11.07 -9.54 -9.77
C ALA A 261 10.97 -10.52 -8.60
N ILE A 262 9.99 -11.42 -8.60
CA ILE A 262 9.76 -12.37 -7.49
C ILE A 262 10.89 -13.41 -7.35
N LYS A 263 11.70 -13.63 -8.37
CA LYS A 263 12.91 -14.47 -8.31
C LYS A 263 14.07 -13.77 -7.60
N ASN A 264 14.03 -12.44 -7.48
CA ASN A 264 15.14 -11.63 -6.93
C ASN A 264 15.00 -11.38 -5.43
N THR A 265 15.08 -12.43 -4.62
CA THR A 265 14.97 -12.33 -3.16
C THR A 265 16.10 -11.54 -2.51
N SER A 266 17.30 -11.51 -3.13
CA SER A 266 18.44 -10.72 -2.65
C SER A 266 18.14 -9.21 -2.66
N HIS A 267 17.33 -8.73 -3.61
CA HIS A 267 16.87 -7.34 -3.68
C HIS A 267 16.08 -6.94 -2.42
N ILE A 268 15.16 -7.82 -1.97
CA ILE A 268 14.38 -7.60 -0.74
C ILE A 268 15.30 -7.56 0.48
N LYS A 269 16.25 -8.51 0.60
CA LYS A 269 17.22 -8.55 1.73
C LYS A 269 18.04 -7.26 1.79
N LYS A 270 18.55 -6.78 0.64
CA LYS A 270 19.30 -5.53 0.53
C LYS A 270 18.44 -4.31 0.89
N SER A 271 17.20 -4.25 0.40
CA SER A 271 16.24 -3.18 0.74
C SER A 271 16.01 -3.11 2.26
N LYS A 272 15.77 -4.24 2.92
CA LYS A 272 15.54 -4.31 4.37
C LYS A 272 16.74 -3.79 5.17
N SER A 273 17.96 -4.15 4.77
CA SER A 273 19.19 -3.68 5.44
C SER A 273 19.31 -2.16 5.36
N ILE A 274 19.11 -1.59 4.17
CA ILE A 274 19.14 -0.15 3.96
C ILE A 274 18.04 0.54 4.75
N ILE A 275 16.80 0.05 4.70
CA ILE A 275 15.67 0.62 5.43
C ILE A 275 15.98 0.71 6.93
N LYS A 276 16.51 -0.37 7.53
CA LYS A 276 16.88 -0.38 8.95
C LYS A 276 17.93 0.68 9.29
N LYS A 277 19.00 0.75 8.50
CA LYS A 277 20.10 1.72 8.70
C LYS A 277 19.61 3.15 8.55
N GLU A 278 18.91 3.41 7.46
CA GLU A 278 18.49 4.77 7.10
C GLU A 278 17.29 5.27 7.93
N PHE A 279 16.46 4.37 8.47
CA PHE A 279 15.45 4.74 9.45
C PHE A 279 16.11 5.34 10.70
N ASN A 280 17.11 4.65 11.28
CA ASN A 280 17.80 5.15 12.45
C ASN A 280 18.51 6.49 12.17
N PHE A 281 19.16 6.62 11.01
CA PHE A 281 19.79 7.85 10.58
C PHE A 281 18.79 9.02 10.48
N LEU A 282 17.67 8.82 9.77
CA LEU A 282 16.67 9.87 9.61
C LEU A 282 16.02 10.24 10.94
N LYS A 283 15.64 9.25 11.74
CA LYS A 283 14.98 9.49 13.03
C LYS A 283 15.90 10.27 13.97
N SER A 284 17.14 9.86 14.15
CA SER A 284 18.09 10.54 15.04
C SER A 284 18.39 11.98 14.65
N HIS A 285 18.44 12.30 13.35
CA HIS A 285 18.71 13.67 12.90
C HIS A 285 17.45 14.53 12.91
N ILE A 286 16.31 14.00 12.49
CA ILE A 286 15.07 14.79 12.39
C ILE A 286 14.49 15.09 13.78
N ASP A 287 14.56 14.15 14.74
CA ASP A 287 14.10 14.38 16.12
C ASP A 287 14.94 15.44 16.86
N ASN A 288 16.18 15.74 16.39
CA ASN A 288 17.00 16.84 16.89
C ASN A 288 16.61 18.21 16.29
N ILE A 289 15.77 18.25 15.27
CA ILE A 289 15.27 19.51 14.71
C ILE A 289 14.10 20.02 15.56
N PRO A 290 14.13 21.25 16.08
CA PRO A 290 13.04 21.76 16.89
C PRO A 290 11.68 21.63 16.19
N ASN A 291 10.67 21.18 16.96
CA ASN A 291 9.29 21.03 16.49
C ASN A 291 9.06 19.94 15.42
N PHE A 292 9.96 18.97 15.29
CA PHE A 292 9.77 17.75 14.53
C PHE A 292 9.77 16.55 15.49
N GLU A 293 8.86 15.61 15.27
CA GLU A 293 8.70 14.39 16.08
C GLU A 293 8.45 13.22 15.14
N CYS A 294 9.41 12.29 15.01
CA CYS A 294 9.28 11.10 14.18
C CYS A 294 8.53 9.99 14.91
N TYR A 295 7.49 9.46 14.30
CA TYR A 295 6.86 8.23 14.76
C TYR A 295 7.71 7.02 14.40
N ASP A 296 7.67 5.99 15.26
CA ASP A 296 8.30 4.71 14.96
C ASP A 296 7.61 4.05 13.77
N SER A 297 8.41 3.45 12.90
CA SER A 297 7.93 2.80 11.70
C SER A 297 8.58 1.45 11.47
N SER A 298 7.77 0.48 11.08
CA SER A 298 8.21 -0.88 10.74
C SER A 298 8.54 -1.05 9.25
N THR A 299 8.47 0.01 8.43
CA THR A 299 8.61 -0.09 6.98
C THR A 299 9.44 1.06 6.38
N ASN A 300 9.35 1.29 5.09
CA ASN A 300 10.22 2.21 4.32
C ASN A 300 9.74 3.67 4.27
N PHE A 301 9.01 4.14 5.27
CA PHE A 301 8.61 5.53 5.41
C PHE A 301 8.45 5.91 6.88
N ILE A 302 8.47 7.21 7.18
CA ILE A 302 8.33 7.77 8.53
C ILE A 302 7.22 8.81 8.50
N LEU A 303 6.25 8.69 9.40
CA LEU A 303 5.30 9.75 9.72
C LEU A 303 5.97 10.71 10.71
N ILE A 304 5.84 12.01 10.46
CA ILE A 304 6.48 13.05 11.27
C ILE A 304 5.42 14.08 11.64
N LYS A 305 5.31 14.37 12.93
CA LYS A 305 4.52 15.49 13.44
C LYS A 305 5.37 16.75 13.44
N ILE A 306 4.79 17.86 13.02
CA ILE A 306 5.47 19.16 12.89
C ILE A 306 4.60 20.27 13.47
N LYS A 307 5.21 21.34 13.98
CA LYS A 307 4.45 22.49 14.51
C LYS A 307 3.92 23.39 13.39
N GLN A 308 4.70 23.58 12.32
CA GLN A 308 4.32 24.40 11.18
C GLN A 308 3.31 23.71 10.25
N ASP A 309 2.72 24.47 9.34
CA ASP A 309 1.80 23.95 8.31
C ASP A 309 2.55 23.07 7.30
N SER A 310 2.05 21.83 7.10
CA SER A 310 2.66 20.82 6.23
C SER A 310 2.69 21.23 4.75
N THR A 311 1.68 21.98 4.28
CA THR A 311 1.63 22.49 2.90
C THR A 311 2.69 23.58 2.69
N LYS A 312 2.90 24.47 3.70
CA LYS A 312 3.95 25.48 3.65
C LYS A 312 5.33 24.84 3.64
N LEU A 313 5.55 23.83 4.51
CA LEU A 313 6.81 23.08 4.55
C LEU A 313 7.08 22.36 3.22
N GLN A 314 6.07 21.68 2.64
CA GLN A 314 6.21 21.03 1.34
C GLN A 314 6.62 22.01 0.25
N LYS A 315 6.01 23.20 0.21
CA LYS A 315 6.37 24.26 -0.75
C LYS A 315 7.79 24.76 -0.55
N LYS A 316 8.26 24.96 0.70
CA LYS A 316 9.63 25.33 1.00
C LYS A 316 10.61 24.26 0.50
N LEU A 317 10.39 22.98 0.83
CA LEU A 317 11.25 21.87 0.41
C LEU A 317 11.29 21.69 -1.11
N LEU A 318 10.17 21.95 -1.79
CA LEU A 318 10.11 21.85 -3.26
C LEU A 318 11.04 22.85 -3.96
N LYS A 319 11.27 24.05 -3.40
CA LYS A 319 12.27 25.01 -3.89
C LYS A 319 13.69 24.41 -3.85
N HIS A 320 13.96 23.47 -2.96
CA HIS A 320 15.21 22.73 -2.84
C HIS A 320 15.20 21.39 -3.60
N LYS A 321 14.22 21.19 -4.53
CA LYS A 321 14.07 19.96 -5.31
C LYS A 321 13.82 18.73 -4.43
N ILE A 322 13.05 18.89 -3.35
CA ILE A 322 12.60 17.81 -2.44
C ILE A 322 11.08 17.83 -2.36
N LEU A 323 10.45 16.70 -2.67
CA LEU A 323 9.01 16.53 -2.55
C LEU A 323 8.70 15.56 -1.40
N ILE A 324 7.97 16.04 -0.39
CA ILE A 324 7.46 15.22 0.73
C ILE A 324 5.96 14.99 0.60
N ARG A 325 5.41 14.07 1.40
CA ARG A 325 3.96 13.86 1.46
C ARG A 325 3.34 14.76 2.53
N ASP A 326 2.53 15.72 2.12
CA ASP A 326 1.59 16.44 2.99
C ASP A 326 0.46 15.47 3.40
N CYS A 327 0.30 15.22 4.70
CA CYS A 327 -0.65 14.26 5.24
C CYS A 327 -2.00 14.87 5.66
N LYS A 328 -2.24 16.16 5.43
CA LYS A 328 -3.48 16.84 5.86
C LYS A 328 -4.78 16.20 5.32
N ASN A 329 -4.69 15.50 4.20
CA ASN A 329 -5.83 14.83 3.57
C ASN A 329 -6.03 13.36 4.00
N PHE A 330 -5.18 12.84 4.88
CA PHE A 330 -5.47 11.56 5.54
C PHE A 330 -6.54 11.79 6.60
N ARG A 331 -7.64 11.06 6.52
CA ARG A 331 -8.67 11.10 7.56
C ARG A 331 -8.06 10.74 8.91
N GLY A 332 -8.28 11.58 9.92
CA GLY A 332 -7.72 11.43 11.27
C GLY A 332 -6.39 12.14 11.49
N LEU A 333 -5.79 12.73 10.44
CA LEU A 333 -4.66 13.66 10.54
C LEU A 333 -5.08 15.07 10.16
N ASN A 334 -4.16 16.03 10.33
CA ASN A 334 -4.32 17.44 9.98
C ASN A 334 -3.06 17.99 9.28
N ASN A 335 -2.97 19.30 9.14
CA ASN A 335 -1.84 20.00 8.52
C ASN A 335 -0.57 20.08 9.38
N HIS A 336 -0.50 19.32 10.47
CA HIS A 336 0.70 19.17 11.31
C HIS A 336 1.39 17.81 11.12
N PHE A 337 1.10 17.12 10.01
CA PHE A 337 1.71 15.84 9.71
C PHE A 337 2.24 15.77 8.29
N ILE A 338 3.45 15.25 8.18
CA ILE A 338 4.07 14.90 6.92
C ILE A 338 4.51 13.44 6.94
N ARG A 339 4.71 12.84 5.78
CA ARG A 339 5.33 11.52 5.64
C ARG A 339 6.46 11.59 4.63
N ILE A 340 7.59 10.99 4.96
CA ILE A 340 8.75 10.84 4.09
C ILE A 340 9.04 9.37 3.82
N ALA A 341 9.39 9.02 2.59
CA ALA A 341 9.93 7.70 2.27
C ALA A 341 11.41 7.63 2.68
N ILE A 342 11.88 6.44 3.06
CA ILE A 342 13.30 6.16 3.26
C ILE A 342 13.94 5.94 1.89
N LYS A 343 14.99 6.71 1.56
CA LYS A 343 15.69 6.71 0.28
C LYS A 343 17.16 6.27 0.43
N SER A 344 17.97 6.55 -0.58
CA SER A 344 19.43 6.38 -0.48
C SER A 344 20.02 7.30 0.60
N HIS A 345 21.14 6.91 1.19
CA HIS A 345 21.82 7.77 2.19
C HIS A 345 22.08 9.18 1.67
N LYS A 346 22.52 9.31 0.42
CA LYS A 346 22.75 10.61 -0.25
C LYS A 346 21.47 11.47 -0.25
N ASP A 347 20.34 10.89 -0.60
CA ASP A 347 19.08 11.63 -0.65
C ASP A 347 18.60 11.99 0.75
N ASN A 348 18.70 11.05 1.70
CA ASN A 348 18.32 11.26 3.10
C ASN A 348 19.14 12.36 3.76
N LEU A 349 20.45 12.37 3.52
CA LEU A 349 21.36 13.42 4.01
C LEU A 349 21.00 14.80 3.40
N LYS A 350 20.64 14.84 2.10
CA LYS A 350 20.15 16.07 1.45
C LYS A 350 18.88 16.58 2.15
N LEU A 351 17.92 15.69 2.45
CA LEU A 351 16.68 16.07 3.13
C LEU A 351 16.98 16.66 4.51
N VAL A 352 17.80 15.99 5.33
CA VAL A 352 18.16 16.44 6.68
C VAL A 352 18.79 17.84 6.65
N LYS A 353 19.84 18.04 5.84
CA LYS A 353 20.51 19.34 5.70
C LYS A 353 19.56 20.47 5.29
N VAL A 354 18.59 20.19 4.42
CA VAL A 354 17.60 21.20 4.03
C VAL A 354 16.60 21.46 5.15
N LEU A 355 16.15 20.43 5.86
CA LEU A 355 15.25 20.61 7.02
C LEU A 355 15.92 21.46 8.11
N GLU A 356 17.16 21.18 8.49
CA GLU A 356 17.95 21.97 9.46
C GLU A 356 18.06 23.45 9.07
N LYS A 357 18.16 23.74 7.76
CA LYS A 357 18.29 25.12 7.26
C LYS A 357 16.98 25.92 7.26
N ILE A 358 15.82 25.27 7.12
CA ILE A 358 14.53 25.94 6.87
C ILE A 358 13.54 25.84 8.04
N SER A 359 13.93 25.17 9.13
CA SER A 359 13.12 24.94 10.34
C SER A 359 13.20 26.06 11.34
#